data_25f2dcca3fd7e95da6f993f6dcbcfccf
#
_entry.id   25f2dcca3fd7e95da6f993f6dcbcfccf
#
_cell.length_a   1.000
_cell.length_b   1.000
_cell.length_c   1.000
_cell.angle_alpha   90.00
_cell.angle_beta   90.00
_cell.angle_gamma   90.00
#
_symmetry.space_group_name_H-M   'P 1'
#
loop_
_entity.id
_entity.type
_entity.pdbx_description
1 polymer ?
#
loop_
_entity_poly.entity_id
_entity_poly.type
_entity_poly.pdbx_seq_one_letter_code
_entity_poly.pdbx_strand_id
1 'polypeptide(L)'
;MTTAAEVRKHINELIEKKGLTLNSISLTLRPNSPAFMHKFLRYNTPVRLPEKERKILAQILEVPEQELTDIDLSTNNLPLHSDGISVLIDQATKFISNLRKKNIDTISIDMLDAVACCGTGIENLNENVNGKWLMPLIDFRQITMSAPENIKMIKVKGDSMEPTLKEGDWVLVDISRISPDSDGLFLLRLAGGLAVKRVQCGLGNDISVLSDNKKYPPLPATLEEIPIVGKVIYTLAAEKVG
;
A
#
# COMPACT_ATOMS: atom_id res chain seq x y z
N MET A 1 -8.81 -0.53 -31.82
CA MET A 1 -9.01 0.34 -30.62
C MET A 1 -7.93 1.38 -30.63
N THR A 2 -8.29 2.64 -30.74
CA THR A 2 -7.36 3.77 -30.74
C THR A 2 -6.78 3.92 -29.33
N THR A 3 -5.47 3.99 -29.18
CA THR A 3 -4.83 4.16 -27.88
C THR A 3 -4.88 5.62 -27.42
N ALA A 4 -4.76 5.88 -26.12
CA ALA A 4 -4.69 7.24 -25.58
C ALA A 4 -3.50 8.06 -26.15
N ALA A 5 -2.45 7.40 -26.61
CA ALA A 5 -1.30 8.04 -27.25
C ALA A 5 -1.66 8.48 -28.69
N GLU A 6 -2.37 7.65 -29.44
CA GLU A 6 -2.84 7.97 -30.79
C GLU A 6 -3.86 9.11 -30.77
N VAL A 7 -4.77 9.12 -29.79
CA VAL A 7 -5.70 10.24 -29.59
C VAL A 7 -4.96 11.56 -29.32
N ARG A 8 -3.96 11.56 -28.45
CA ARG A 8 -3.14 12.77 -28.20
C ARG A 8 -2.39 13.26 -29.45
N LYS A 9 -1.85 12.33 -30.24
CA LYS A 9 -1.19 12.66 -31.49
C LYS A 9 -2.18 13.30 -32.47
N HIS A 10 -3.36 12.70 -32.64
CA HIS A 10 -4.43 13.22 -33.46
C HIS A 10 -4.91 14.62 -33.03
N ILE A 11 -5.10 14.81 -31.73
CA ILE A 11 -5.46 16.14 -31.18
C ILE A 11 -4.38 17.18 -31.51
N ASN A 12 -3.09 16.83 -31.38
CA ASN A 12 -2.01 17.77 -31.70
C ASN A 12 -2.01 18.15 -33.19
N GLU A 13 -2.20 17.17 -34.08
CA GLU A 13 -2.30 17.39 -35.51
C GLU A 13 -3.48 18.31 -35.89
N LEU A 14 -4.65 18.15 -35.27
CA LEU A 14 -5.81 19.01 -35.44
C LEU A 14 -5.55 20.46 -34.99
N ILE A 15 -4.86 20.63 -33.86
CA ILE A 15 -4.49 21.94 -33.33
C ILE A 15 -3.54 22.69 -34.29
N GLU A 16 -2.53 21.99 -34.77
CA GLU A 16 -1.54 22.52 -35.72
C GLU A 16 -2.22 22.89 -37.06
N LYS A 17 -3.09 22.02 -37.58
CA LYS A 17 -3.84 22.26 -38.82
C LYS A 17 -4.75 23.50 -38.75
N LYS A 18 -5.32 23.79 -37.58
CA LYS A 18 -6.13 24.99 -37.36
C LYS A 18 -5.33 26.25 -36.97
N GLY A 19 -4.01 26.14 -36.85
CA GLY A 19 -3.13 27.26 -36.46
C GLY A 19 -3.40 27.77 -35.04
N LEU A 20 -3.95 26.94 -34.16
CA LEU A 20 -4.27 27.31 -32.79
C LEU A 20 -3.06 27.12 -31.88
N THR A 21 -2.94 27.95 -30.85
CA THR A 21 -1.87 27.78 -29.84
C THR A 21 -2.35 26.99 -28.65
N LEU A 22 -1.46 26.14 -28.07
CA LEU A 22 -1.77 25.34 -26.88
C LEU A 22 -2.16 26.23 -25.69
N ASN A 23 -1.60 27.44 -25.61
CA ASN A 23 -1.90 28.38 -24.53
C ASN A 23 -3.32 28.94 -24.66
N SER A 24 -3.76 29.37 -25.87
CA SER A 24 -5.11 29.86 -26.08
C SER A 24 -6.18 28.82 -25.79
N ILE A 25 -5.96 27.55 -26.22
CA ILE A 25 -6.85 26.44 -25.93
C ILE A 25 -6.89 26.16 -24.44
N SER A 26 -5.70 26.11 -23.77
CA SER A 26 -5.63 25.89 -22.34
C SER A 26 -6.42 26.89 -21.53
N LEU A 27 -6.34 28.18 -21.89
CA LEU A 27 -7.07 29.25 -21.21
C LEU A 27 -8.57 29.14 -21.42
N THR A 28 -9.02 28.70 -22.61
CA THR A 28 -10.43 28.43 -22.88
C THR A 28 -10.96 27.25 -22.08
N LEU A 29 -10.19 26.17 -21.99
CA LEU A 29 -10.58 24.96 -21.25
C LEU A 29 -10.49 25.18 -19.74
N ARG A 30 -9.42 25.83 -19.28
CA ARG A 30 -9.12 26.08 -17.86
C ARG A 30 -8.44 27.44 -17.69
N PRO A 31 -9.18 28.50 -17.38
CA PRO A 31 -8.64 29.87 -17.27
C PRO A 31 -7.47 30.01 -16.30
N ASN A 32 -7.46 29.19 -15.24
CA ASN A 32 -6.42 29.21 -14.21
C ASN A 32 -5.25 28.25 -14.48
N SER A 33 -5.19 27.63 -15.67
CA SER A 33 -4.15 26.63 -16.00
C SER A 33 -3.66 26.78 -17.45
N PRO A 34 -2.85 27.80 -17.74
CA PRO A 34 -2.39 28.10 -19.12
C PRO A 34 -1.54 26.98 -19.74
N ALA A 35 -0.93 26.11 -18.91
CA ALA A 35 -0.12 24.99 -19.36
C ALA A 35 -0.90 23.66 -19.45
N PHE A 36 -2.24 23.67 -19.33
CA PHE A 36 -3.05 22.45 -19.29
C PHE A 36 -2.86 21.56 -20.51
N MET A 37 -3.05 22.10 -21.73
CA MET A 37 -2.89 21.34 -22.97
C MET A 37 -1.45 20.87 -23.20
N HIS A 38 -0.47 21.69 -22.81
CA HIS A 38 0.93 21.27 -22.88
C HIS A 38 1.22 20.07 -21.96
N LYS A 39 0.68 20.09 -20.73
CA LYS A 39 0.79 18.93 -19.79
C LYS A 39 0.09 17.70 -20.33
N PHE A 40 -1.10 17.86 -20.89
CA PHE A 40 -1.86 16.75 -21.48
C PHE A 40 -1.11 16.10 -22.65
N LEU A 41 -0.64 16.89 -23.62
CA LEU A 41 -0.01 16.37 -24.83
C LEU A 41 1.41 15.83 -24.60
N ARG A 42 2.23 16.49 -23.78
CA ARG A 42 3.65 16.13 -23.58
C ARG A 42 3.93 15.27 -22.37
N TYR A 43 3.18 15.44 -21.28
CA TYR A 43 3.45 14.76 -20.02
C TYR A 43 2.36 13.76 -19.60
N ASN A 44 1.39 13.50 -20.50
CA ASN A 44 0.29 12.56 -20.24
C ASN A 44 -0.51 12.88 -18.96
N THR A 45 -0.65 14.17 -18.62
CA THR A 45 -1.31 14.60 -17.39
C THR A 45 -2.42 15.62 -17.70
N PRO A 46 -3.69 15.23 -17.53
CA PRO A 46 -4.20 13.89 -17.20
C PRO A 46 -3.97 12.88 -18.34
N VAL A 47 -4.04 11.58 -18.05
CA VAL A 47 -3.85 10.51 -19.05
C VAL A 47 -4.89 10.61 -20.19
N ARG A 48 -6.13 11.01 -19.84
CA ARG A 48 -7.24 11.28 -20.76
C ARG A 48 -7.83 12.65 -20.49
N LEU A 49 -8.37 13.28 -21.53
CA LEU A 49 -9.13 14.53 -21.35
C LEU A 49 -10.41 14.24 -20.56
N PRO A 50 -10.66 14.97 -19.46
CA PRO A 50 -11.94 14.91 -18.79
C PRO A 50 -13.09 15.31 -19.71
N GLU A 51 -14.29 14.79 -19.46
CA GLU A 51 -15.44 14.94 -20.35
C GLU A 51 -15.78 16.41 -20.68
N LYS A 52 -15.74 17.27 -19.66
CA LYS A 52 -16.03 18.71 -19.83
C LYS A 52 -15.06 19.36 -20.82
N GLU A 53 -13.77 19.18 -20.62
CA GLU A 53 -12.71 19.74 -21.46
C GLU A 53 -12.74 19.13 -22.87
N ARG A 54 -13.05 17.85 -22.99
CA ARG A 54 -13.17 17.14 -24.26
C ARG A 54 -14.30 17.69 -25.11
N LYS A 55 -15.49 17.90 -24.52
CA LYS A 55 -16.64 18.52 -25.22
C LYS A 55 -16.34 19.92 -25.75
N ILE A 56 -15.72 20.76 -24.93
CA ILE A 56 -15.32 22.11 -25.33
C ILE A 56 -14.26 22.06 -26.44
N LEU A 57 -13.28 21.17 -26.31
CA LEU A 57 -12.22 21.00 -27.31
C LEU A 57 -12.78 20.50 -28.65
N ALA A 58 -13.75 19.59 -28.63
CA ALA A 58 -14.43 19.10 -29.82
C ALA A 58 -15.12 20.25 -30.58
N GLN A 59 -15.78 21.20 -29.88
CA GLN A 59 -16.36 22.40 -30.46
C GLN A 59 -15.31 23.34 -31.06
N ILE A 60 -14.18 23.56 -30.36
CA ILE A 60 -13.09 24.43 -30.85
C ILE A 60 -12.44 23.82 -32.11
N LEU A 61 -12.24 22.49 -32.12
CA LEU A 61 -11.63 21.79 -33.25
C LEU A 61 -12.64 21.46 -34.37
N GLU A 62 -13.95 21.65 -34.13
CA GLU A 62 -15.05 21.33 -35.07
C GLU A 62 -15.00 19.85 -35.52
N VAL A 63 -14.75 18.94 -34.57
CA VAL A 63 -14.74 17.51 -34.78
C VAL A 63 -15.70 16.80 -33.83
N PRO A 64 -16.21 15.62 -34.18
CA PRO A 64 -16.99 14.80 -33.26
C PRO A 64 -16.21 14.46 -31.98
N GLU A 65 -16.87 14.44 -30.82
CA GLU A 65 -16.24 14.14 -29.52
C GLU A 65 -15.55 12.75 -29.51
N GLN A 66 -16.09 11.81 -30.32
CA GLN A 66 -15.53 10.46 -30.47
C GLN A 66 -14.09 10.45 -30.98
N GLU A 67 -13.68 11.43 -31.78
CA GLU A 67 -12.32 11.54 -32.33
C GLU A 67 -11.30 11.98 -31.26
N LEU A 68 -11.79 12.54 -30.16
CA LEU A 68 -10.95 13.05 -29.06
C LEU A 68 -10.88 12.10 -27.86
N THR A 69 -11.31 10.86 -28.02
CA THR A 69 -11.31 9.85 -26.96
C THR A 69 -10.96 8.47 -27.48
N ASP A 70 -10.34 7.68 -26.63
CA ASP A 70 -10.11 6.24 -26.83
C ASP A 70 -11.27 5.37 -26.28
N ILE A 71 -12.35 6.05 -25.78
CA ILE A 71 -13.55 5.40 -25.26
C ILE A 71 -14.60 5.39 -26.38
N ASP A 72 -15.19 4.23 -26.62
CA ASP A 72 -16.33 4.13 -27.51
C ASP A 72 -17.57 4.77 -26.85
N LEU A 73 -18.01 5.92 -27.37
CA LEU A 73 -19.17 6.66 -26.88
C LEU A 73 -20.48 6.24 -27.58
N SER A 74 -20.41 5.33 -28.55
CA SER A 74 -21.60 4.87 -29.31
C SER A 74 -22.55 4.01 -28.47
N THR A 75 -22.14 3.59 -27.26
CA THR A 75 -22.89 2.69 -26.38
C THR A 75 -23.93 3.38 -25.49
N ASN A 76 -24.15 4.69 -25.61
CA ASN A 76 -25.16 5.41 -24.79
C ASN A 76 -26.61 5.19 -25.21
N ASN A 77 -26.88 4.37 -26.25
CA ASN A 77 -28.23 3.93 -26.62
C ASN A 77 -28.40 2.44 -26.34
N LEU A 78 -28.58 2.07 -25.08
CA LEU A 78 -28.90 0.72 -24.69
C LEU A 78 -30.41 0.46 -24.85
N PRO A 79 -30.85 -0.47 -25.71
CA PRO A 79 -32.20 -0.98 -25.67
C PRO A 79 -32.36 -1.87 -24.41
N LEU A 80 -33.42 -1.56 -23.63
CA LEU A 80 -33.85 -2.37 -22.46
C LEU A 80 -34.46 -3.70 -22.92
N HIS A 81 -33.63 -4.61 -23.46
CA HIS A 81 -34.00 -6.00 -23.67
C HIS A 81 -33.07 -6.90 -22.81
N SER A 82 -33.56 -8.09 -22.45
CA SER A 82 -32.89 -9.06 -21.56
C SER A 82 -31.43 -9.35 -21.92
N ASP A 83 -31.05 -9.17 -23.17
CA ASP A 83 -29.66 -9.32 -23.66
C ASP A 83 -28.76 -8.16 -23.22
N GLY A 84 -29.32 -6.98 -22.92
CA GLY A 84 -28.57 -5.81 -22.46
C GLY A 84 -28.02 -5.96 -21.05
N ILE A 85 -28.68 -6.76 -20.21
CA ILE A 85 -28.24 -7.01 -18.82
C ILE A 85 -26.98 -7.87 -18.81
N SER A 86 -26.87 -8.87 -19.67
CA SER A 86 -25.68 -9.70 -19.80
C SER A 86 -24.46 -8.92 -20.28
N VAL A 87 -24.66 -7.99 -21.22
CA VAL A 87 -23.62 -7.09 -21.71
C VAL A 87 -23.18 -6.09 -20.64
N LEU A 88 -24.12 -5.55 -19.86
CA LEU A 88 -23.82 -4.68 -18.72
C LEU A 88 -23.03 -5.42 -17.62
N ILE A 89 -23.42 -6.66 -17.32
CA ILE A 89 -22.71 -7.51 -16.37
C ILE A 89 -21.29 -7.81 -16.89
N ASP A 90 -21.11 -8.13 -18.17
CA ASP A 90 -19.79 -8.39 -18.76
C ASP A 90 -18.93 -7.12 -18.79
N GLN A 91 -19.50 -5.95 -19.11
CA GLN A 91 -18.80 -4.66 -19.04
C GLN A 91 -18.45 -4.28 -17.60
N ALA A 92 -19.38 -4.45 -16.65
CA ALA A 92 -19.11 -4.23 -15.23
C ALA A 92 -18.04 -5.20 -14.71
N THR A 93 -18.09 -6.46 -15.13
CA THR A 93 -17.09 -7.48 -14.77
C THR A 93 -15.73 -7.15 -15.37
N LYS A 94 -15.66 -6.69 -16.63
CA LYS A 94 -14.43 -6.20 -17.25
C LYS A 94 -13.93 -4.91 -16.59
N PHE A 95 -14.82 -4.00 -16.22
CA PHE A 95 -14.46 -2.79 -15.49
C PHE A 95 -13.92 -3.12 -14.11
N ILE A 96 -14.58 -4.01 -13.36
CA ILE A 96 -14.12 -4.50 -12.05
C ILE A 96 -12.80 -5.27 -12.20
N SER A 97 -12.64 -6.09 -13.24
CA SER A 97 -11.38 -6.79 -13.51
C SER A 97 -10.24 -5.83 -13.90
N ASN A 98 -10.56 -4.73 -14.59
CA ASN A 98 -9.61 -3.67 -14.92
C ASN A 98 -9.28 -2.77 -13.70
N LEU A 99 -10.24 -2.57 -12.79
CA LEU A 99 -9.97 -1.95 -11.48
C LEU A 99 -9.11 -2.87 -10.60
N ARG A 100 -9.32 -4.18 -10.65
CA ARG A 100 -8.45 -5.19 -9.99
C ARG A 100 -7.08 -5.31 -10.65
N LYS A 101 -6.97 -5.05 -11.96
CA LYS A 101 -5.70 -4.93 -12.71
C LYS A 101 -5.02 -3.58 -12.54
N LYS A 102 -5.70 -2.58 -11.97
CA LYS A 102 -5.02 -1.37 -11.51
C LYS A 102 -4.23 -1.83 -10.27
N ASN A 103 -2.96 -2.15 -10.50
CA ASN A 103 -1.99 -2.57 -9.50
C ASN A 103 -2.19 -1.75 -8.22
N ILE A 104 -2.94 -2.29 -7.30
CA ILE A 104 -2.73 -1.94 -5.91
C ILE A 104 -1.40 -2.60 -5.62
N ASP A 105 -0.33 -1.80 -5.62
CA ASP A 105 0.98 -2.29 -5.25
C ASP A 105 0.82 -3.04 -3.93
N THR A 106 0.90 -4.35 -4.02
CA THR A 106 0.69 -5.26 -2.89
C THR A 106 2.06 -5.71 -2.43
N ILE A 107 2.32 -5.55 -1.16
CA ILE A 107 3.52 -6.06 -0.52
C ILE A 107 3.24 -7.39 0.17
N SER A 108 4.30 -8.13 0.39
CA SER A 108 4.30 -9.42 1.07
C SER A 108 5.16 -9.34 2.31
N ILE A 109 4.59 -9.61 3.47
CA ILE A 109 5.28 -9.66 4.77
C ILE A 109 5.41 -11.13 5.17
N ASP A 110 6.63 -11.55 5.51
CA ASP A 110 6.89 -12.91 5.95
C ASP A 110 6.32 -13.15 7.35
N MET A 111 5.59 -14.25 7.50
CA MET A 111 5.05 -14.73 8.78
C MET A 111 6.01 -15.75 9.37
N LEU A 112 6.54 -15.45 10.56
CA LEU A 112 7.52 -16.31 11.25
C LEU A 112 6.88 -17.10 12.41
N ASP A 113 7.34 -18.32 12.60
CA ASP A 113 7.03 -19.07 13.81
C ASP A 113 8.06 -18.74 14.89
N ALA A 114 7.60 -18.11 15.97
CA ALA A 114 8.46 -17.76 17.09
C ALA A 114 9.13 -18.99 17.76
N VAL A 115 8.54 -20.18 17.65
CA VAL A 115 9.05 -21.41 18.23
C VAL A 115 10.17 -22.02 17.40
N ALA A 116 10.05 -21.99 16.09
CA ALA A 116 11.06 -22.55 15.19
C ALA A 116 12.38 -21.75 15.22
N CYS A 117 12.34 -20.50 15.69
CA CYS A 117 13.54 -19.64 15.80
C CYS A 117 14.39 -19.90 17.06
N CYS A 118 14.13 -20.97 17.84
CA CYS A 118 14.77 -21.23 19.13
C CYS A 118 16.24 -21.65 19.08
N GLY A 119 16.82 -21.97 17.94
CA GLY A 119 18.15 -22.57 17.86
C GLY A 119 19.18 -21.92 16.97
N THR A 120 18.73 -21.03 16.09
CA THR A 120 19.57 -20.45 15.03
C THR A 120 19.74 -18.95 15.22
N GLY A 121 20.91 -18.41 14.85
CA GLY A 121 21.22 -17.00 14.96
C GLY A 121 20.22 -16.09 14.23
N ILE A 122 20.35 -14.76 14.38
CA ILE A 122 19.53 -13.76 13.67
C ILE A 122 19.57 -13.98 12.15
N GLU A 123 20.65 -14.57 11.66
CA GLU A 123 20.88 -14.89 10.24
C GLU A 123 19.85 -15.86 9.64
N ASN A 124 19.13 -16.63 10.47
CA ASN A 124 18.21 -17.68 10.02
C ASN A 124 16.72 -17.36 10.23
N LEU A 125 16.35 -16.10 10.46
CA LEU A 125 14.92 -15.72 10.54
C LEU A 125 14.16 -16.06 9.25
N ASN A 126 14.84 -16.05 8.11
CA ASN A 126 14.24 -16.37 6.81
C ASN A 126 13.98 -17.85 6.59
N GLU A 127 14.61 -18.76 7.36
CA GLU A 127 14.43 -20.21 7.22
C GLU A 127 13.13 -20.71 7.89
N ASN A 128 12.51 -19.89 8.73
CA ASN A 128 11.32 -20.24 9.51
C ASN A 128 10.06 -19.53 9.06
N VAL A 129 9.94 -19.23 7.76
CA VAL A 129 8.77 -18.58 7.19
C VAL A 129 7.64 -19.59 7.03
N ASN A 130 6.56 -19.41 7.79
CA ASN A 130 5.36 -20.26 7.74
C ASN A 130 4.32 -19.79 6.73
N GLY A 131 4.49 -18.61 6.16
CA GLY A 131 3.52 -18.04 5.24
C GLY A 131 3.84 -16.59 4.91
N LYS A 132 2.95 -16.00 4.14
CA LYS A 132 3.07 -14.60 3.74
C LYS A 132 1.74 -13.89 3.96
N TRP A 133 1.81 -12.73 4.59
CA TRP A 133 0.68 -11.82 4.70
C TRP A 133 0.76 -10.77 3.61
N LEU A 134 -0.28 -10.70 2.78
CA LEU A 134 -0.37 -9.75 1.68
C LEU A 134 -1.21 -8.56 2.10
N MET A 135 -0.71 -7.35 1.87
CA MET A 135 -1.46 -6.13 2.11
C MET A 135 -1.14 -5.06 1.07
N PRO A 136 -2.06 -4.11 0.81
CA PRO A 136 -1.79 -2.97 -0.04
C PRO A 136 -0.63 -2.13 0.49
N LEU A 137 0.24 -1.66 -0.41
CA LEU A 137 1.36 -0.79 -0.03
C LEU A 137 0.89 0.49 0.66
N ILE A 138 -0.28 1.01 0.26
CA ILE A 138 -0.82 2.23 0.88
C ILE A 138 -1.16 2.03 2.37
N ASP A 139 -1.71 0.86 2.73
CA ASP A 139 -2.04 0.54 4.12
C ASP A 139 -0.76 0.29 4.92
N PHE A 140 0.21 -0.39 4.31
CA PHE A 140 1.53 -0.58 4.90
C PHE A 140 2.23 0.75 5.22
N ARG A 141 2.14 1.73 4.34
CA ARG A 141 2.74 3.05 4.55
C ARG A 141 2.05 3.89 5.63
N GLN A 142 0.83 3.54 6.03
CA GLN A 142 0.19 4.12 7.22
C GLN A 142 0.78 3.56 8.53
N ILE A 143 1.37 2.35 8.48
CA ILE A 143 1.97 1.71 9.65
C ILE A 143 3.45 2.12 9.79
N THR A 144 4.22 2.08 8.69
CA THR A 144 5.66 2.34 8.73
C THR A 144 6.20 2.83 7.40
N MET A 145 7.31 3.60 7.47
CA MET A 145 8.12 3.99 6.31
C MET A 145 9.30 3.05 6.05
N SER A 146 9.51 2.05 6.89
CA SER A 146 10.56 1.05 6.71
C SER A 146 10.37 0.23 5.44
N ALA A 147 11.43 -0.39 4.95
CA ALA A 147 11.35 -1.27 3.80
C ALA A 147 10.56 -2.54 4.14
N PRO A 148 9.68 -3.04 3.27
CA PRO A 148 8.83 -4.21 3.56
C PRO A 148 9.60 -5.45 3.97
N GLU A 149 10.79 -5.68 3.42
CA GLU A 149 11.69 -6.79 3.75
C GLU A 149 12.16 -6.78 5.20
N ASN A 150 12.20 -5.60 5.83
CA ASN A 150 12.56 -5.44 7.23
C ASN A 150 11.39 -5.70 8.18
N ILE A 151 10.19 -5.88 7.68
CA ILE A 151 9.02 -6.14 8.51
C ILE A 151 8.72 -7.63 8.52
N LYS A 152 8.56 -8.16 9.72
CA LYS A 152 8.17 -9.55 9.93
C LYS A 152 6.89 -9.60 10.77
N MET A 153 6.04 -10.58 10.49
CA MET A 153 4.81 -10.83 11.23
C MET A 153 5.02 -12.04 12.15
N ILE A 154 4.73 -11.88 13.42
CA ILE A 154 5.01 -12.90 14.44
C ILE A 154 3.74 -13.11 15.26
N LYS A 155 3.42 -14.39 15.50
CA LYS A 155 2.30 -14.76 16.37
C LYS A 155 2.74 -14.75 17.82
N VAL A 156 1.99 -14.05 18.68
CA VAL A 156 2.22 -14.00 20.12
C VAL A 156 1.90 -15.37 20.73
N LYS A 157 2.79 -15.85 21.60
CA LYS A 157 2.65 -17.11 22.32
C LYS A 157 2.78 -16.87 23.82
N GLY A 158 1.89 -17.51 24.58
CA GLY A 158 1.83 -17.37 26.03
C GLY A 158 1.16 -16.08 26.51
N ASP A 159 1.04 -15.95 27.81
CA ASP A 159 0.27 -14.91 28.50
C ASP A 159 1.14 -13.80 29.12
N SER A 160 2.44 -13.82 28.93
CA SER A 160 3.37 -12.89 29.62
C SER A 160 3.16 -11.43 29.30
N MET A 161 2.51 -11.10 28.19
CA MET A 161 2.22 -9.72 27.77
C MET A 161 0.76 -9.32 27.95
N GLU A 162 -0.05 -10.13 28.60
CA GLU A 162 -1.41 -9.76 28.96
C GLU A 162 -1.44 -8.60 29.98
N PRO A 163 -2.39 -7.67 29.86
CA PRO A 163 -3.50 -7.62 28.92
C PRO A 163 -3.16 -6.98 27.56
N THR A 164 -1.95 -6.47 27.38
CA THR A 164 -1.53 -5.70 26.20
C THR A 164 -1.57 -6.56 24.93
N LEU A 165 -1.05 -7.78 25.01
CA LEU A 165 -1.08 -8.79 23.96
C LEU A 165 -1.56 -10.11 24.54
N LYS A 166 -2.50 -10.74 23.86
CA LYS A 166 -3.02 -12.07 24.22
C LYS A 166 -2.36 -13.15 23.38
N GLU A 167 -2.38 -14.38 23.88
CA GLU A 167 -1.96 -15.52 23.09
C GLU A 167 -2.79 -15.63 21.81
N GLY A 168 -2.10 -15.76 20.66
CA GLY A 168 -2.72 -15.82 19.35
C GLY A 168 -2.74 -14.50 18.60
N ASP A 169 -2.55 -13.36 19.25
CA ASP A 169 -2.40 -12.07 18.59
C ASP A 169 -1.20 -12.07 17.63
N TRP A 170 -1.23 -11.15 16.67
CA TRP A 170 -0.13 -10.97 15.75
C TRP A 170 0.53 -9.62 15.97
N VAL A 171 1.85 -9.57 15.80
CA VAL A 171 2.63 -8.34 15.87
C VAL A 171 3.45 -8.16 14.60
N LEU A 172 3.55 -6.93 14.13
CA LEU A 172 4.52 -6.55 13.10
C LEU A 172 5.78 -6.04 13.79
N VAL A 173 6.91 -6.58 13.42
CA VAL A 173 8.22 -6.28 13.98
C VAL A 173 9.13 -5.72 12.89
N ASP A 174 9.71 -4.57 13.14
CA ASP A 174 10.74 -3.97 12.31
C ASP A 174 12.12 -4.46 12.78
N ILE A 175 12.70 -5.39 12.01
CA ILE A 175 14.01 -6.00 12.33
C ILE A 175 15.21 -5.09 11.98
N SER A 176 14.99 -3.94 11.36
CA SER A 176 16.03 -2.92 11.19
C SER A 176 16.25 -2.09 12.46
N ARG A 177 15.32 -2.16 13.43
CA ARG A 177 15.34 -1.38 14.68
C ARG A 177 15.73 -2.28 15.85
N ILE A 178 17.00 -2.60 15.93
CA ILE A 178 17.59 -3.51 16.94
C ILE A 178 18.16 -2.79 18.16
N SER A 179 18.12 -1.46 18.20
CA SER A 179 18.53 -0.67 19.35
C SER A 179 17.32 0.10 19.88
N PRO A 180 17.03 0.07 21.19
CA PRO A 180 15.90 0.81 21.74
C PRO A 180 16.25 2.29 21.81
N ASP A 181 15.60 3.08 20.96
CA ASP A 181 15.65 4.53 20.96
C ASP A 181 14.68 5.17 21.98
N SER A 182 13.78 4.36 22.50
CA SER A 182 12.74 4.72 23.47
C SER A 182 12.10 3.47 24.06
N ASP A 183 11.45 3.60 25.20
CA ASP A 183 10.61 2.54 25.76
C ASP A 183 9.61 2.03 24.73
N GLY A 184 9.35 0.72 24.76
CA GLY A 184 8.43 0.11 23.81
C GLY A 184 8.34 -1.39 23.90
N LEU A 185 7.60 -1.99 22.97
CA LEU A 185 7.56 -3.43 22.80
C LEU A 185 8.62 -3.86 21.80
N PHE A 186 9.38 -4.86 22.16
CA PHE A 186 10.45 -5.40 21.33
C PHE A 186 10.38 -6.92 21.26
N LEU A 187 10.80 -7.45 20.13
CA LEU A 187 11.08 -8.86 19.99
C LEU A 187 12.49 -9.12 20.47
N LEU A 188 12.62 -9.96 21.46
CA LEU A 188 13.89 -10.30 22.11
C LEU A 188 14.22 -11.77 21.88
N ARG A 189 15.52 -12.09 21.89
CA ARG A 189 16.00 -13.46 21.93
C ARG A 189 16.32 -13.83 23.38
N LEU A 190 15.51 -14.70 23.94
CA LEU A 190 15.68 -15.27 25.27
C LEU A 190 16.09 -16.75 25.17
N ALA A 191 16.50 -17.36 26.28
CA ALA A 191 16.92 -18.78 26.31
C ALA A 191 15.83 -19.74 25.76
N GLY A 192 14.57 -19.39 25.88
CA GLY A 192 13.43 -20.18 25.36
C GLY A 192 12.99 -19.84 23.93
N GLY A 193 13.73 -18.99 23.20
CA GLY A 193 13.41 -18.55 21.85
C GLY A 193 13.05 -17.09 21.73
N LEU A 194 12.27 -16.74 20.72
CA LEU A 194 11.81 -15.38 20.51
C LEU A 194 10.62 -15.05 21.42
N ALA A 195 10.69 -13.92 22.10
CA ALA A 195 9.59 -13.43 22.96
C ALA A 195 9.38 -11.93 22.77
N VAL A 196 8.13 -11.50 22.75
CA VAL A 196 7.79 -10.09 22.83
C VAL A 196 7.80 -9.66 24.29
N LYS A 197 8.51 -8.58 24.58
CA LYS A 197 8.61 -7.98 25.91
C LYS A 197 8.57 -6.45 25.82
N ARG A 198 8.27 -5.81 26.94
CA ARG A 198 8.45 -4.37 27.07
C ARG A 198 9.89 -4.10 27.50
N VAL A 199 10.55 -3.22 26.80
CA VAL A 199 11.88 -2.73 27.16
C VAL A 199 11.73 -1.29 27.62
N GLN A 200 12.27 -1.00 28.82
CA GLN A 200 12.49 0.33 29.32
C GLN A 200 13.98 0.65 29.29
N CYS A 201 14.32 1.80 28.73
CA CYS A 201 15.69 2.27 28.63
C CYS A 201 16.14 2.87 29.96
N GLY A 202 17.28 2.42 30.47
CA GLY A 202 17.96 2.97 31.64
C GLY A 202 19.04 3.98 31.26
N LEU A 203 20.06 4.10 32.10
CA LEU A 203 21.23 4.94 31.83
C LEU A 203 22.30 4.13 31.07
N GLY A 204 22.85 4.72 30.01
CA GLY A 204 23.87 4.03 29.20
C GLY A 204 23.27 2.84 28.46
N ASN A 205 23.82 1.64 28.70
CA ASN A 205 23.37 0.38 28.08
C ASN A 205 22.40 -0.43 28.95
N ASP A 206 22.01 0.11 30.11
CA ASP A 206 21.09 -0.56 31.00
C ASP A 206 19.68 -0.59 30.41
N ILE A 207 19.01 -1.73 30.52
CA ILE A 207 17.62 -1.91 30.16
C ILE A 207 16.87 -2.68 31.25
N SER A 208 15.58 -2.45 31.33
CA SER A 208 14.67 -3.31 32.08
C SER A 208 13.75 -4.05 31.12
N VAL A 209 13.79 -5.35 31.14
CA VAL A 209 12.90 -6.21 30.35
C VAL A 209 11.70 -6.58 31.20
N LEU A 210 10.53 -6.15 30.76
CA LEU A 210 9.28 -6.28 31.52
C LEU A 210 8.28 -7.17 30.77
N SER A 211 7.55 -7.94 31.53
CA SER A 211 6.29 -8.55 31.12
C SER A 211 5.15 -7.68 31.59
N ASP A 212 4.18 -7.40 30.72
CA ASP A 212 3.00 -6.61 31.13
C ASP A 212 2.10 -7.39 32.09
N ASN A 213 2.19 -8.72 32.06
CA ASN A 213 1.54 -9.58 33.04
C ASN A 213 2.35 -9.60 34.35
N LYS A 214 1.75 -9.07 35.40
CA LYS A 214 2.36 -8.92 36.74
C LYS A 214 2.77 -10.25 37.41
N LYS A 215 2.36 -11.40 36.87
CA LYS A 215 2.82 -12.71 37.34
C LYS A 215 4.31 -12.94 37.06
N TYR A 216 4.88 -12.20 36.13
CA TYR A 216 6.26 -12.33 35.68
C TYR A 216 7.09 -11.16 36.21
N PRO A 217 8.14 -11.41 37.01
CA PRO A 217 8.99 -10.36 37.56
C PRO A 217 9.79 -9.64 36.47
N PRO A 218 10.14 -8.37 36.67
CA PRO A 218 11.08 -7.65 35.82
C PRO A 218 12.44 -8.34 35.76
N LEU A 219 13.08 -8.29 34.61
CA LEU A 219 14.43 -8.77 34.40
C LEU A 219 15.35 -7.57 34.07
N PRO A 220 16.17 -7.09 35.04
CA PRO A 220 17.21 -6.12 34.74
C PRO A 220 18.28 -6.79 33.90
N ALA A 221 18.74 -6.09 32.86
CA ALA A 221 19.73 -6.59 31.93
C ALA A 221 20.45 -5.46 31.22
N THR A 222 21.45 -5.79 30.44
CA THR A 222 22.10 -4.89 29.50
C THR A 222 21.76 -5.27 28.07
N LEU A 223 21.95 -4.35 27.12
CA LEU A 223 21.76 -4.60 25.70
C LEU A 223 22.69 -5.70 25.17
N GLU A 224 23.83 -5.92 25.84
CA GLU A 224 24.79 -6.96 25.46
C GLU A 224 24.31 -8.38 25.88
N GLU A 225 23.55 -8.45 26.98
CA GLU A 225 23.07 -9.74 27.54
C GLU A 225 21.82 -10.24 26.81
N ILE A 226 20.96 -9.34 26.34
CA ILE A 226 19.70 -9.70 25.70
C ILE A 226 19.64 -9.09 24.30
N PRO A 227 19.90 -9.88 23.25
CA PRO A 227 19.81 -9.42 21.87
C PRO A 227 18.38 -8.99 21.49
N ILE A 228 18.25 -7.74 21.05
CA ILE A 228 17.02 -7.23 20.45
C ILE A 228 17.00 -7.66 18.99
N VAL A 229 15.91 -8.30 18.58
CA VAL A 229 15.69 -8.76 17.20
C VAL A 229 14.97 -7.70 16.38
N GLY A 230 14.10 -6.90 17.01
CA GLY A 230 13.41 -5.79 16.35
C GLY A 230 12.39 -5.12 17.25
N LYS A 231 11.92 -3.95 16.81
CA LYS A 231 10.88 -3.17 17.50
C LYS A 231 9.50 -3.58 17.00
N VAL A 232 8.56 -3.83 17.92
CA VAL A 232 7.15 -4.01 17.57
C VAL A 232 6.57 -2.66 17.15
N ILE A 233 6.01 -2.59 15.95
CA ILE A 233 5.49 -1.36 15.37
C ILE A 233 3.97 -1.36 15.21
N TYR A 234 3.34 -2.55 15.24
CA TYR A 234 1.89 -2.69 15.08
C TYR A 234 1.42 -3.99 15.71
N THR A 235 0.17 -4.01 16.17
CA THR A 235 -0.46 -5.19 16.78
C THR A 235 -1.80 -5.47 16.13
N LEU A 236 -2.14 -6.75 15.95
CA LEU A 236 -3.40 -7.22 15.40
C LEU A 236 -4.00 -8.23 16.39
N ALA A 237 -5.11 -7.85 17.00
CA ALA A 237 -5.83 -8.74 17.91
C ALA A 237 -6.51 -9.88 17.12
N ALA A 238 -6.39 -11.11 17.63
CA ALA A 238 -7.04 -12.30 17.10
C ALA A 238 -8.24 -12.68 17.99
N GLU A 239 -9.33 -11.91 17.92
CA GLU A 239 -10.54 -12.27 18.64
C GLU A 239 -11.39 -13.27 17.84
N LYS A 240 -11.69 -14.43 18.46
CA LYS A 240 -12.72 -15.32 17.92
C LYS A 240 -14.07 -14.74 18.29
N VAL A 241 -14.80 -14.29 17.31
CA VAL A 241 -16.23 -13.97 17.45
C VAL A 241 -16.96 -15.29 17.35
N GLY A 242 -17.45 -15.79 18.51
CA GLY A 242 -18.23 -17.03 18.61
C GLY A 242 -19.68 -16.84 18.19
#